data_e8b7790da5d9ae75a1f42ecc91653ba8
#
_entry.id   e8b7790da5d9ae75a1f42ecc91653ba8
#
_cell.length_a   1.000
_cell.length_b   1.000
_cell.length_c   1.000
_cell.angle_alpha   90.00
_cell.angle_beta   90.00
_cell.angle_gamma   90.00
#
_symmetry.space_group_name_H-M   'P 1'
#
loop_
_entity.id
_entity.type
_entity.pdbx_description
1 polymer ?
#
loop_
_entity_poly.entity_id
_entity_poly.type
_entity_poly.pdbx_seq_one_letter_code
_entity_poly.pdbx_strand_id
1 'polypeptide(L)'
;MFLKKTEHLQALADQHKGDWILDTETDGLQVRGPLSRDKAWIIGLLAHGTGAVFFIDTAAPEYPAMLKILERMPLVGHNLRFDIHAMGAQPAQPWNDTMLAVYSQNTRRRKSLDDLAKLFGRSKVATMGELKGKKKQQNTIHLLRRGLYDWDEK
;
A
#
# COMPACT_ATOMS: atom_id res chain seq x y z
N MET A 1 3.90 10.49 7.55
CA MET A 1 3.27 10.57 8.88
C MET A 1 2.51 9.29 9.18
N PHE A 2 2.65 8.74 10.41
CA PHE A 2 1.86 7.60 10.86
C PHE A 2 0.48 8.04 11.36
N LEU A 3 -0.56 7.36 10.87
CA LEU A 3 -1.92 7.51 11.37
C LEU A 3 -2.13 6.55 12.53
N LYS A 4 -2.26 7.09 13.74
CA LYS A 4 -2.40 6.30 14.97
C LYS A 4 -3.87 6.21 15.43
N LYS A 5 -4.77 7.06 14.87
CA LYS A 5 -6.17 7.15 15.29
C LYS A 5 -7.13 7.15 14.10
N THR A 6 -8.23 6.44 14.27
CA THR A 6 -9.29 6.32 13.27
C THR A 6 -9.86 7.68 12.86
N GLU A 7 -10.04 8.59 13.81
CA GLU A 7 -10.55 9.93 13.59
C GLU A 7 -9.65 10.76 12.65
N HIS A 8 -8.32 10.58 12.69
CA HIS A 8 -7.41 11.27 11.79
C HIS A 8 -7.57 10.77 10.35
N LEU A 9 -7.69 9.46 10.15
CA LEU A 9 -7.95 8.90 8.82
C LEU A 9 -9.30 9.35 8.28
N GLN A 10 -10.34 9.38 9.14
CA GLN A 10 -11.66 9.86 8.74
C GLN A 10 -11.61 11.33 8.31
N ALA A 11 -10.96 12.19 9.10
CA ALA A 11 -10.81 13.61 8.77
C ALA A 11 -10.08 13.81 7.43
N LEU A 12 -9.01 13.06 7.16
CA LEU A 12 -8.29 13.09 5.89
C LEU A 12 -9.16 12.64 4.72
N ALA A 13 -9.93 11.55 4.87
CA ALA A 13 -10.86 11.07 3.86
C ALA A 13 -12.00 12.06 3.59
N ASP A 14 -12.41 12.83 4.60
CA ASP A 14 -13.43 13.86 4.46
C ASP A 14 -12.91 15.12 3.76
N GLN A 15 -11.65 15.48 3.99
CA GLN A 15 -10.99 16.62 3.39
C GLN A 15 -10.58 16.37 1.93
N HIS A 16 -9.98 15.22 1.65
CA HIS A 16 -9.51 14.87 0.31
C HIS A 16 -10.52 13.95 -0.39
N LYS A 17 -11.30 14.51 -1.30
CA LYS A 17 -12.32 13.77 -2.07
C LYS A 17 -11.79 13.15 -3.38
N GLY A 18 -10.52 13.35 -3.69
CA GLY A 18 -9.84 12.74 -4.83
C GLY A 18 -9.39 11.31 -4.55
N ASP A 19 -8.74 10.72 -5.55
CA ASP A 19 -8.19 9.37 -5.45
C ASP A 19 -7.06 9.30 -4.40
N TRP A 20 -6.99 8.16 -3.74
CA TRP A 20 -5.92 7.80 -2.83
C TRP A 20 -5.13 6.65 -3.42
N ILE A 21 -3.81 6.82 -3.52
CA ILE A 21 -2.93 5.75 -4.01
C ILE A 21 -2.55 4.89 -2.80
N LEU A 22 -2.75 3.58 -2.95
CA LEU A 22 -2.49 2.58 -1.91
C LEU A 22 -1.40 1.62 -2.35
N ASP A 23 -0.52 1.27 -1.42
CA ASP A 23 0.44 0.18 -1.53
C ASP A 23 0.59 -0.50 -0.17
N THR A 24 0.91 -1.80 -0.15
CA THR A 24 1.11 -2.55 1.10
C THR A 24 2.48 -3.19 1.16
N GLU A 25 3.06 -3.20 2.36
CA GLU A 25 4.23 -4.00 2.66
C GLU A 25 3.82 -5.26 3.44
N THR A 26 4.31 -6.41 3.03
CA THR A 26 3.94 -7.71 3.58
C THR A 26 5.16 -8.52 4.01
N ASP A 27 4.97 -9.48 4.90
CA ASP A 27 6.02 -10.39 5.35
C ASP A 27 6.50 -11.33 4.25
N GLY A 28 5.68 -11.56 3.22
CA GLY A 28 5.97 -12.42 2.07
C GLY A 28 4.95 -12.26 0.95
N LEU A 29 5.04 -13.13 -0.05
CA LEU A 29 4.21 -13.06 -1.25
C LEU A 29 3.08 -14.10 -1.27
N GLN A 30 2.90 -14.88 -0.21
CA GLN A 30 1.85 -15.91 -0.13
C GLN A 30 0.52 -15.34 0.36
N VAL A 31 0.09 -14.27 -0.29
CA VAL A 31 -1.16 -13.58 -0.02
C VAL A 31 -2.24 -14.17 -0.92
N ARG A 32 -2.79 -15.34 -0.56
CA ARG A 32 -3.80 -16.05 -1.36
C ARG A 32 -5.03 -16.39 -0.54
N GLY A 33 -6.02 -15.48 -0.59
CA GLY A 33 -7.33 -15.71 0.02
C GLY A 33 -7.34 -15.65 1.57
N PRO A 34 -8.45 -16.03 2.19
CA PRO A 34 -8.67 -15.86 3.64
C PRO A 34 -7.74 -16.70 4.53
N LEU A 35 -7.12 -17.74 3.97
CA LEU A 35 -6.15 -18.60 4.67
C LEU A 35 -4.70 -18.17 4.44
N SER A 36 -4.48 -17.01 3.86
CA SER A 36 -3.14 -16.47 3.60
C SER A 36 -2.32 -16.35 4.89
N ARG A 37 -1.06 -16.83 4.84
CA ARG A 37 -0.11 -16.68 5.95
C ARG A 37 0.46 -15.28 6.02
N ASP A 38 0.66 -14.65 4.87
CA ASP A 38 1.32 -13.35 4.77
C ASP A 38 0.26 -12.25 4.81
N LYS A 39 0.44 -11.32 5.73
CA LYS A 39 -0.44 -10.17 5.96
C LYS A 39 0.32 -8.88 5.67
N ALA A 40 -0.43 -7.84 5.32
CA ALA A 40 0.13 -6.50 5.34
C ALA A 40 0.52 -6.15 6.78
N TRP A 41 1.72 -5.57 6.97
CA TRP A 41 2.15 -5.02 8.25
C TRP A 41 2.14 -3.49 8.22
N ILE A 42 2.27 -2.89 7.05
CA ILE A 42 2.08 -1.44 6.82
C ILE A 42 1.25 -1.23 5.56
N ILE A 43 0.40 -0.21 5.61
CA ILE A 43 -0.32 0.33 4.46
C ILE A 43 0.20 1.73 4.22
N GLY A 44 0.68 2.00 3.01
CA GLY A 44 1.04 3.32 2.53
C GLY A 44 -0.14 3.95 1.79
N LEU A 45 -0.45 5.21 2.09
CA LEU A 45 -1.46 6.01 1.43
C LEU A 45 -0.87 7.32 0.93
N LEU A 46 -1.13 7.66 -0.32
CA LEU A 46 -0.77 8.95 -0.90
C LEU A 46 -2.04 9.66 -1.38
N ALA A 47 -2.33 10.83 -0.84
CA ALA A 47 -3.40 11.68 -1.35
C ALA A 47 -2.97 12.24 -2.71
N HIS A 48 -3.61 11.79 -3.80
CA HIS A 48 -3.24 12.16 -5.16
C HIS A 48 -3.28 13.68 -5.37
N GLY A 49 -2.24 14.22 -5.99
CA GLY A 49 -2.11 15.66 -6.26
C GLY A 49 -1.59 16.51 -5.10
N THR A 50 -1.50 15.97 -3.87
CA THR A 50 -1.02 16.74 -2.70
C THR A 50 0.44 16.45 -2.35
N GLY A 51 0.95 15.27 -2.71
CA GLY A 51 2.25 14.75 -2.27
C GLY A 51 2.27 14.28 -0.80
N ALA A 52 1.16 14.37 -0.08
CA ALA A 52 1.09 13.94 1.31
C ALA A 52 1.02 12.42 1.42
N VAL A 53 1.97 11.84 2.16
CA VAL A 53 2.07 10.39 2.38
C VAL A 53 1.76 10.06 3.83
N PHE A 54 0.94 9.04 4.02
CA PHE A 54 0.52 8.53 5.31
C PHE A 54 0.78 7.04 5.41
N PHE A 55 1.01 6.55 6.62
CA PHE A 55 1.22 5.15 6.91
C PHE A 55 0.27 4.66 8.01
N ILE A 56 -0.22 3.44 7.86
CA ILE A 56 -1.03 2.75 8.87
C ILE A 56 -0.31 1.46 9.26
N ASP A 57 -0.02 1.30 10.55
CA ASP A 57 0.48 0.03 11.09
C ASP A 57 -0.71 -0.90 11.33
N THR A 58 -0.73 -2.05 10.68
CA THR A 58 -1.81 -3.03 10.80
C THR A 58 -1.85 -3.75 12.14
N ALA A 59 -0.78 -3.65 12.94
CA ALA A 59 -0.74 -4.15 14.31
C ALA A 59 -1.36 -3.16 15.32
N ALA A 60 -1.68 -1.92 14.89
CA ALA A 60 -2.31 -0.94 15.77
C ALA A 60 -3.72 -1.39 16.19
N PRO A 61 -4.13 -1.17 17.46
CA PRO A 61 -5.49 -1.51 17.93
C PRO A 61 -6.60 -0.85 17.11
N GLU A 62 -6.35 0.32 16.57
CA GLU A 62 -7.28 1.09 15.73
C GLU A 62 -7.45 0.54 14.30
N TYR A 63 -6.57 -0.38 13.86
CA TYR A 63 -6.56 -0.86 12.47
C TYR A 63 -7.90 -1.42 11.98
N PRO A 64 -8.64 -2.25 12.74
CA PRO A 64 -9.92 -2.76 12.26
C PRO A 64 -10.96 -1.66 11.94
N ALA A 65 -10.94 -0.57 12.70
CA ALA A 65 -11.81 0.59 12.44
C ALA A 65 -11.29 1.41 11.24
N MET A 66 -9.97 1.60 11.12
CA MET A 66 -9.36 2.25 9.96
C MET A 66 -9.63 1.47 8.67
N LEU A 67 -9.57 0.14 8.71
CA LEU A 67 -9.88 -0.71 7.56
C LEU A 67 -11.28 -0.45 7.01
N LYS A 68 -12.27 -0.25 7.89
CA LYS A 68 -13.64 0.09 7.48
C LYS A 68 -13.77 1.45 6.79
N ILE A 69 -12.87 2.38 7.09
CA ILE A 69 -12.79 3.66 6.38
C ILE A 69 -12.16 3.42 5.00
N LEU A 70 -11.03 2.72 4.94
CA LEU A 70 -10.33 2.40 3.69
C LEU A 70 -11.25 1.69 2.68
N GLU A 71 -12.08 0.74 3.14
CA GLU A 71 -13.03 0.01 2.31
C GLU A 71 -14.04 0.91 1.57
N ARG A 72 -14.26 2.13 2.07
CA ARG A 72 -15.18 3.13 1.50
C ARG A 72 -14.48 4.24 0.71
N MET A 73 -13.15 4.33 0.80
CA MET A 73 -12.37 5.36 0.10
C MET A 73 -12.18 5.00 -1.38
N PRO A 74 -12.05 6.01 -2.26
CA PRO A 74 -11.69 5.80 -3.67
C PRO A 74 -10.20 5.47 -3.78
N LEU A 75 -9.86 4.19 -3.71
CA LEU A 75 -8.47 3.72 -3.72
C LEU A 75 -8.02 3.32 -5.12
N VAL A 76 -6.78 3.66 -5.43
CA VAL A 76 -6.07 3.30 -6.66
C VAL A 76 -4.78 2.58 -6.27
N GLY A 77 -4.44 1.51 -6.96
CA GLY A 77 -3.18 0.80 -6.74
C GLY A 77 -2.75 0.00 -7.96
N HIS A 78 -1.74 -0.84 -7.77
CA HIS A 78 -1.22 -1.69 -8.83
C HIS A 78 -1.20 -3.14 -8.39
N ASN A 79 -1.99 -4.00 -9.04
CA ASN A 79 -2.25 -5.37 -8.60
C ASN A 79 -3.00 -5.42 -7.25
N LEU A 80 -4.01 -4.57 -7.11
CA LEU A 80 -4.79 -4.39 -5.87
C LEU A 80 -5.40 -5.66 -5.30
N ARG A 81 -5.57 -6.70 -6.11
CA ARG A 81 -5.98 -8.01 -5.62
C ARG A 81 -5.04 -8.53 -4.54
N PHE A 82 -3.73 -8.29 -4.70
CA PHE A 82 -2.74 -8.65 -3.69
C PHE A 82 -2.98 -7.87 -2.39
N ASP A 83 -3.11 -6.54 -2.48
CA ASP A 83 -3.28 -5.66 -1.33
C ASP A 83 -4.59 -5.94 -0.59
N ILE A 84 -5.70 -6.12 -1.31
CA ILE A 84 -6.99 -6.49 -0.73
C ILE A 84 -6.87 -7.75 0.13
N HIS A 85 -6.20 -8.79 -0.38
CA HIS A 85 -5.99 -10.02 0.38
C HIS A 85 -5.04 -9.83 1.56
N ALA A 86 -3.96 -9.07 1.37
CA ALA A 86 -2.98 -8.79 2.42
C ALA A 86 -3.59 -8.03 3.61
N MET A 87 -4.46 -7.09 3.31
CA MET A 87 -5.20 -6.29 4.29
C MET A 87 -6.38 -7.03 4.92
N GLY A 88 -6.90 -8.05 4.25
CA GLY A 88 -8.19 -8.66 4.59
C GLY A 88 -9.38 -7.74 4.31
N ALA A 89 -9.22 -6.81 3.35
CA ALA A 89 -10.23 -5.80 3.03
C ALA A 89 -11.41 -6.38 2.24
N GLN A 90 -12.58 -5.76 2.42
CA GLN A 90 -13.79 -6.00 1.64
C GLN A 90 -14.29 -4.65 1.07
N PRO A 91 -13.75 -4.20 -0.07
CA PRO A 91 -14.09 -2.90 -0.62
C PRO A 91 -15.60 -2.74 -0.82
N ALA A 92 -16.16 -1.65 -0.29
CA ALA A 92 -17.58 -1.32 -0.44
C ALA A 92 -17.90 -0.75 -1.82
N GLN A 93 -16.87 -0.34 -2.56
CA GLN A 93 -16.93 0.13 -3.94
C GLN A 93 -15.72 -0.40 -4.72
N PRO A 94 -15.78 -0.48 -6.07
CA PRO A 94 -14.63 -0.89 -6.86
C PRO A 94 -13.43 0.04 -6.65
N TRP A 95 -12.27 -0.55 -6.36
CA TRP A 95 -11.00 0.15 -6.36
C TRP A 95 -10.37 0.10 -7.75
N ASN A 96 -9.67 1.13 -8.14
CA ASN A 96 -9.06 1.24 -9.46
C ASN A 96 -7.69 0.56 -9.50
N ASP A 97 -7.57 -0.53 -10.25
CA ASP A 97 -6.33 -1.28 -10.43
C ASP A 97 -5.65 -0.92 -11.75
N THR A 98 -4.51 -0.26 -11.66
CA THR A 98 -3.73 0.17 -12.85
C THR A 98 -3.17 -1.01 -13.64
N MET A 99 -2.91 -2.16 -13.02
CA MET A 99 -2.50 -3.37 -13.72
C MET A 99 -3.65 -3.93 -14.59
N LEU A 100 -4.87 -3.96 -14.07
CA LEU A 100 -6.06 -4.38 -14.82
C LEU A 100 -6.39 -3.40 -15.94
N ALA A 101 -6.25 -2.09 -15.69
CA ALA A 101 -6.45 -1.06 -16.71
C ALA A 101 -5.53 -1.25 -17.92
N VAL A 102 -4.24 -1.54 -17.67
CA VAL A 102 -3.29 -1.84 -18.75
C VAL A 102 -3.61 -3.17 -19.43
N TYR A 103 -4.05 -4.17 -18.67
CA TYR A 103 -4.42 -5.46 -19.21
C TYR A 103 -5.61 -5.35 -20.16
N SER A 104 -6.61 -4.55 -19.85
CA SER A 104 -7.79 -4.34 -20.69
C SER A 104 -7.44 -3.66 -22.02
N GLN A 105 -6.42 -2.79 -22.03
CA GLN A 105 -5.97 -2.10 -23.24
C GLN A 105 -5.06 -2.96 -24.12
N ASN A 106 -4.18 -3.74 -23.53
CA ASN A 106 -3.21 -4.56 -24.26
C ASN A 106 -2.73 -5.76 -23.42
N THR A 107 -3.27 -6.95 -23.69
CA THR A 107 -2.95 -8.19 -22.99
C THR A 107 -1.49 -8.66 -23.16
N ARG A 108 -0.81 -8.23 -24.23
CA ARG A 108 0.59 -8.61 -24.53
C ARG A 108 1.62 -7.72 -23.86
N ARG A 109 1.22 -6.55 -23.31
CA ARG A 109 2.13 -5.61 -22.68
C ARG A 109 2.61 -6.14 -21.33
N ARG A 110 3.87 -5.89 -20.98
CA ARG A 110 4.36 -6.08 -19.62
C ARG A 110 3.57 -5.19 -18.66
N LYS A 111 3.22 -5.73 -17.49
CA LYS A 111 2.26 -5.13 -16.56
C LYS A 111 2.87 -4.78 -15.21
N SER A 112 4.17 -5.02 -15.01
CA SER A 112 4.81 -4.61 -13.77
C SER A 112 4.78 -3.09 -13.62
N LEU A 113 4.65 -2.61 -12.39
CA LEU A 113 4.67 -1.17 -12.12
C LEU A 113 5.96 -0.52 -12.64
N ASP A 114 7.09 -1.23 -12.57
CA ASP A 114 8.37 -0.75 -13.10
C ASP A 114 8.36 -0.59 -14.63
N ASP A 115 7.80 -1.58 -15.35
CA ASP A 115 7.68 -1.49 -16.81
C ASP A 115 6.74 -0.34 -17.22
N LEU A 116 5.65 -0.12 -16.47
CA LEU A 116 4.73 0.98 -16.73
C LEU A 116 5.36 2.33 -16.42
N ALA A 117 6.06 2.45 -15.30
CA ALA A 117 6.73 3.68 -14.91
C ALA A 117 7.73 4.16 -15.99
N LYS A 118 8.49 3.23 -16.59
CA LYS A 118 9.43 3.52 -17.69
C LYS A 118 8.75 4.14 -18.90
N LEU A 119 7.49 3.79 -19.20
CA LEU A 119 6.75 4.41 -20.32
C LEU A 119 6.48 5.90 -20.09
N PHE A 120 6.45 6.32 -18.84
CA PHE A 120 6.27 7.72 -18.44
C PHE A 120 7.59 8.39 -18.03
N GLY A 121 8.73 7.81 -18.42
CA GLY A 121 10.06 8.35 -18.09
C GLY A 121 10.38 8.32 -16.58
N ARG A 122 9.74 7.41 -15.84
CA ARG A 122 9.95 7.22 -14.40
C ARG A 122 10.67 5.91 -14.12
N SER A 123 11.38 5.86 -12.99
CA SER A 123 12.02 4.64 -12.49
C SER A 123 11.84 4.56 -10.98
N LYS A 124 11.93 3.37 -10.42
CA LYS A 124 12.01 3.20 -8.97
C LYS A 124 13.31 3.84 -8.46
N VAL A 125 13.21 4.55 -7.35
CA VAL A 125 14.37 5.19 -6.70
C VAL A 125 15.31 4.14 -6.10
N ALA A 126 14.74 3.07 -5.54
CA ALA A 126 15.49 1.91 -5.04
C ALA A 126 14.65 0.65 -5.14
N THR A 127 15.30 -0.50 -5.31
CA THR A 127 14.65 -1.80 -5.23
C THR A 127 14.85 -2.40 -3.83
N MET A 128 13.93 -3.28 -3.42
CA MET A 128 14.10 -4.03 -2.15
C MET A 128 15.40 -4.85 -2.13
N GLY A 129 15.94 -5.22 -3.30
CA GLY A 129 17.25 -5.87 -3.41
C GLY A 129 18.43 -4.96 -3.10
N GLU A 130 18.31 -3.67 -3.39
CA GLU A 130 19.32 -2.66 -3.06
C GLU A 130 19.27 -2.27 -1.57
N LEU A 131 18.06 -2.23 -1.00
CA LEU A 131 17.85 -1.97 0.43
C LEU A 131 18.19 -3.19 1.32
N LYS A 132 18.07 -4.40 0.78
CA LYS A 132 18.41 -5.65 1.44
C LYS A 132 19.80 -6.10 0.98
N GLY A 133 20.85 -5.66 1.62
CA GLY A 133 22.13 -6.41 1.51
C GLY A 133 21.84 -7.92 1.67
N LYS A 134 22.60 -8.79 0.99
CA LYS A 134 22.35 -10.25 0.78
C LYS A 134 22.09 -11.11 2.04
N LYS A 135 21.81 -10.55 3.22
CA LYS A 135 21.58 -11.27 4.48
C LYS A 135 20.31 -10.81 5.20
N LYS A 136 19.35 -11.75 5.31
CA LYS A 136 18.23 -11.83 6.24
C LYS A 136 17.02 -10.91 6.01
N GLN A 137 16.05 -11.45 5.27
CA GLN A 137 14.71 -10.88 5.08
C GLN A 137 13.95 -10.52 6.38
N GLN A 138 14.05 -11.33 7.44
CA GLN A 138 13.28 -11.13 8.68
C GLN A 138 13.75 -9.93 9.52
N ASN A 139 15.04 -9.64 9.57
CA ASN A 139 15.55 -8.49 10.34
C ASN A 139 15.27 -7.15 9.62
N THR A 140 15.04 -7.16 8.32
CA THR A 140 14.83 -5.94 7.52
C THR A 140 13.47 -5.31 7.80
N ILE A 141 12.43 -6.11 8.04
CA ILE A 141 11.07 -5.62 8.34
C ILE A 141 11.07 -4.87 9.69
N HIS A 142 11.70 -5.45 10.71
CA HIS A 142 11.83 -4.77 12.01
C HIS A 142 12.64 -3.48 11.93
N LEU A 143 13.71 -3.46 11.13
CA LEU A 143 14.53 -2.26 10.92
C LEU A 143 13.77 -1.20 10.11
N LEU A 144 13.01 -1.59 9.09
CA LEU A 144 12.16 -0.66 8.33
C LEU A 144 11.02 -0.11 9.19
N ARG A 145 10.37 -0.95 9.98
CA ARG A 145 9.38 -0.49 10.98
C ARG A 145 9.99 0.55 11.91
N ARG A 146 11.10 0.22 12.55
CA ARG A 146 11.79 1.11 13.48
C ARG A 146 12.22 2.40 12.78
N GLY A 147 12.84 2.33 11.60
CA GLY A 147 13.26 3.50 10.85
C GLY A 147 12.10 4.42 10.44
N LEU A 148 10.92 3.85 10.11
CA LEU A 148 9.73 4.63 9.81
C LEU A 148 9.14 5.31 11.06
N TYR A 149 9.15 4.64 12.21
CA TYR A 149 8.73 5.24 13.49
C TYR A 149 9.70 6.33 13.95
N ASP A 150 11.00 6.09 13.86
CA ASP A 150 12.04 7.07 14.22
C ASP A 150 11.98 8.32 13.32
N TRP A 151 11.50 8.17 12.08
CA TRP A 151 11.32 9.29 11.15
C TRP A 151 10.08 10.15 11.49
N ASP A 152 9.03 9.55 12.03
CA ASP A 152 7.79 10.26 12.40
C ASP A 152 7.96 11.07 13.71
N GLU A 153 8.98 10.75 14.52
CA GLU A 153 9.27 11.45 15.78
C GLU A 153 10.22 12.67 15.64
N LYS A 154 10.74 12.90 14.43
CA LYS A 154 11.59 14.05 14.08
C LYS A 154 10.83 15.16 13.40
#